data_91bec10a586060a1fddd13ac9c311f64
#
_entry.id   91bec10a586060a1fddd13ac9c311f64
#
_cell.length_a   1.000
_cell.length_b   1.000
_cell.length_c   1.000
_cell.angle_alpha   90.00
_cell.angle_beta   90.00
_cell.angle_gamma   90.00
#
_symmetry.space_group_name_H-M   'P 1'
#
loop_
_entity.id
_entity.type
_entity.pdbx_description
1 polymer ?
#
loop_
_entity_poly.entity_id
_entity_poly.type
_entity_poly.pdbx_seq_one_letter_code
_entity_poly.pdbx_strand_id
1 'polypeptide(L)'
;MLTYHRLEQKPQPKSPEKPWLLVLLALVWLWTGIVGRDLWRSEEIQLYAYIKAILHNEHWLLPTLYHVPYLNSSPFYLWWGALSQWFLNGLLGISPRFAVQLLTLMVMSINFLLLGLAGRGFLGFRQGRVTVSIIIGCIGIVILGHQISPLPFLLLSLSIYSYVLSRYHKWPILAAGFTLGVAWALAFYIANFPIVFFLVILSLLLLAHQQWCNRHYILVLLVAFAFFLPLISLWIGAMRISYPLYLHLWFVTNSGFIYFLPSLPKLAAHAFYYVKNLSWYAFPAWILALIAIIKVKSLLYRDKNYFLFCCWIVFGFIYII
;
A
#
# COMPACT_ATOMS: atom_id res chain seq x y z
N MET A 1 -9.86 -44.96 -2.62
CA MET A 1 -9.54 -44.45 -1.28
C MET A 1 -8.07 -44.08 -1.27
N LEU A 2 -7.71 -42.87 -1.75
CA LEU A 2 -6.33 -42.41 -1.77
C LEU A 2 -6.08 -41.66 -0.45
N THR A 3 -5.41 -42.33 0.47
CA THR A 3 -4.89 -41.76 1.71
C THR A 3 -3.93 -40.62 1.35
N TYR A 4 -4.40 -39.41 1.57
CA TYR A 4 -3.60 -38.20 1.43
C TYR A 4 -2.54 -38.23 2.54
N HIS A 5 -1.32 -38.63 2.19
CA HIS A 5 -0.16 -38.36 3.04
C HIS A 5 -0.09 -36.85 3.25
N ARG A 6 -0.57 -36.40 4.41
CA ARG A 6 -0.14 -35.14 4.99
C ARG A 6 1.37 -35.14 4.84
N LEU A 7 1.91 -34.27 4.01
CA LEU A 7 3.33 -34.01 4.01
C LEU A 7 3.65 -33.54 5.43
N GLU A 8 4.00 -34.47 6.29
CA GLU A 8 4.58 -34.18 7.59
C GLU A 8 5.74 -33.26 7.31
N GLN A 9 5.57 -32.00 7.68
CA GLN A 9 6.68 -31.07 7.65
C GLN A 9 7.72 -31.66 8.59
N LYS A 10 8.72 -32.35 8.02
CA LYS A 10 9.90 -32.78 8.76
C LYS A 10 10.31 -31.62 9.65
N PRO A 11 10.52 -31.82 10.97
CA PRO A 11 11.02 -30.78 11.84
C PRO A 11 12.28 -30.22 11.19
N GLN A 12 12.17 -29.02 10.67
CA GLN A 12 13.29 -28.40 9.97
C GLN A 12 14.37 -28.11 11.03
N PRO A 13 15.64 -28.46 10.75
CA PRO A 13 16.70 -28.19 11.70
C PRO A 13 16.66 -26.70 12.03
N LYS A 14 16.64 -26.38 13.33
CA LYS A 14 16.73 -25.03 13.88
C LYS A 14 18.15 -24.49 13.62
N SER A 15 18.53 -24.29 12.37
CA SER A 15 19.69 -23.47 12.08
C SER A 15 19.37 -22.06 12.58
N PRO A 16 20.24 -21.44 13.38
CA PRO A 16 20.01 -20.07 13.84
C PRO A 16 19.89 -19.20 12.58
N GLU A 17 18.66 -18.81 12.29
CA GLU A 17 18.40 -17.95 11.16
C GLU A 17 18.98 -16.59 11.49
N LYS A 18 19.88 -16.14 10.67
CA LYS A 18 20.52 -14.82 10.80
C LYS A 18 19.73 -13.82 9.92
N PRO A 19 18.60 -13.24 10.38
CA PRO A 19 17.81 -12.29 9.61
C PRO A 19 18.57 -10.98 9.36
N TRP A 20 19.66 -10.74 10.07
CA TRP A 20 20.45 -9.53 9.99
C TRP A 20 21.02 -9.26 8.60
N LEU A 21 21.37 -10.32 7.84
CA LEU A 21 21.85 -10.16 6.46
C LEU A 21 20.79 -9.55 5.54
N LEU A 22 19.53 -9.97 5.67
CA LEU A 22 18.42 -9.39 4.89
C LEU A 22 18.12 -7.96 5.35
N VAL A 23 18.17 -7.70 6.66
CA VAL A 23 18.00 -6.36 7.22
C VAL A 23 19.11 -5.44 6.70
N LEU A 24 20.36 -5.89 6.73
CA LEU A 24 21.49 -5.15 6.19
C LEU A 24 21.33 -4.87 4.69
N LEU A 25 20.94 -5.89 3.91
CA LEU A 25 20.67 -5.73 2.49
C LEU A 25 19.57 -4.69 2.24
N ALA A 26 18.47 -4.77 2.97
CA ALA A 26 17.36 -3.81 2.85
C ALA A 26 17.78 -2.38 3.23
N LEU A 27 18.57 -2.23 4.30
CA LEU A 27 19.08 -0.93 4.73
C LEU A 27 20.05 -0.35 3.69
N VAL A 28 21.01 -1.13 3.21
CA VAL A 28 21.95 -0.69 2.16
C VAL A 28 21.20 -0.30 0.90
N TRP A 29 20.22 -1.11 0.49
CA TRP A 29 19.42 -0.83 -0.69
C TRP A 29 18.62 0.48 -0.56
N LEU A 30 17.96 0.68 0.58
CA LEU A 30 17.22 1.92 0.87
C LEU A 30 18.14 3.14 0.92
N TRP A 31 19.26 3.01 1.59
CA TRP A 31 20.19 4.12 1.82
C TRP A 31 20.83 4.61 0.53
N THR A 32 21.34 3.70 -0.30
CA THR A 32 22.01 4.04 -1.57
C THR A 32 21.09 4.71 -2.59
N GLY A 33 19.77 4.45 -2.51
CA GLY A 33 18.79 5.08 -3.41
C GLY A 33 18.29 6.46 -2.98
N ILE A 34 18.55 6.87 -1.73
CA ILE A 34 18.02 8.11 -1.15
C ILE A 34 19.12 9.14 -0.87
N VAL A 35 20.26 8.69 -0.31
CA VAL A 35 21.33 9.58 0.11
C VAL A 35 22.06 10.16 -1.09
N GLY A 36 22.24 11.49 -1.09
CA GLY A 36 22.97 12.20 -2.15
C GLY A 36 22.23 12.34 -3.48
N ARG A 37 20.97 11.87 -3.59
CA ARG A 37 20.18 11.98 -4.79
C ARG A 37 19.48 13.33 -4.86
N ASP A 38 19.61 14.01 -5.99
CA ASP A 38 18.83 15.21 -6.28
C ASP A 38 17.43 14.87 -6.80
N LEU A 39 16.50 15.84 -6.65
CA LEU A 39 15.16 15.76 -7.23
C LEU A 39 15.28 15.94 -8.73
N TRP A 40 14.92 14.94 -9.51
CA TRP A 40 15.08 14.98 -10.96
C TRP A 40 13.77 14.89 -11.73
N ARG A 41 12.71 14.34 -11.10
CA ARG A 41 11.37 14.28 -11.69
C ARG A 41 10.58 15.54 -11.37
N SER A 42 9.85 16.06 -12.36
CA SER A 42 8.96 17.21 -12.17
C SER A 42 7.96 17.02 -11.05
N GLU A 43 7.42 15.79 -10.90
CA GLU A 43 6.47 15.43 -9.85
C GLU A 43 7.08 15.52 -8.44
N GLU A 44 8.32 15.06 -8.26
CA GLU A 44 9.03 15.17 -6.98
C GLU A 44 9.28 16.63 -6.59
N ILE A 45 9.70 17.43 -7.57
CA ILE A 45 9.97 18.86 -7.38
C ILE A 45 8.68 19.60 -7.00
N GLN A 46 7.59 19.30 -7.69
CA GLN A 46 6.28 19.87 -7.41
C GLN A 46 5.76 19.51 -6.02
N LEU A 47 5.82 18.21 -5.64
CA LEU A 47 5.42 17.75 -4.31
C LEU A 47 6.26 18.41 -3.21
N TYR A 48 7.57 18.48 -3.42
CA TYR A 48 8.46 19.13 -2.47
C TYR A 48 8.17 20.63 -2.34
N ALA A 49 7.81 21.32 -3.45
CA ALA A 49 7.39 22.71 -3.43
C ALA A 49 6.10 22.91 -2.62
N TYR A 50 5.08 22.04 -2.76
CA TYR A 50 3.89 22.07 -1.90
C TYR A 50 4.21 21.84 -0.42
N ILE A 51 5.12 20.91 -0.10
CA ILE A 51 5.58 20.68 1.28
C ILE A 51 6.19 21.96 1.88
N LYS A 52 7.04 22.64 1.12
CA LYS A 52 7.60 23.92 1.55
C LYS A 52 6.54 25.02 1.69
N ALA A 53 5.59 25.07 0.77
CA ALA A 53 4.51 26.06 0.80
C ALA A 53 3.64 25.92 2.06
N ILE A 54 3.36 24.68 2.55
CA ILE A 54 2.65 24.47 3.80
C ILE A 54 3.37 25.13 4.98
N LEU A 55 4.69 24.97 5.06
CA LEU A 55 5.48 25.51 6.18
C LEU A 55 5.61 27.04 6.15
N HIS A 56 5.52 27.66 4.96
CA HIS A 56 5.60 29.11 4.82
C HIS A 56 4.25 29.81 4.90
N ASN A 57 3.20 29.21 4.31
CA ASN A 57 1.89 29.85 4.13
C ASN A 57 0.84 29.36 5.16
N GLU A 58 1.17 28.37 5.98
CA GLU A 58 0.28 27.78 7.00
C GLU A 58 -1.05 27.20 6.47
N HIS A 59 -1.17 26.99 5.14
CA HIS A 59 -2.37 26.41 4.53
C HIS A 59 -2.33 24.87 4.56
N TRP A 60 -2.51 24.30 5.75
CA TRP A 60 -2.45 22.84 5.94
C TRP A 60 -3.61 22.09 5.30
N LEU A 61 -4.81 22.64 5.36
CA LEU A 61 -6.02 21.95 4.88
C LEU A 61 -6.11 21.89 3.35
N LEU A 62 -5.75 23.01 2.70
CA LEU A 62 -5.71 23.15 1.23
C LEU A 62 -4.36 23.75 0.81
N PRO A 63 -3.30 22.94 0.68
CA PRO A 63 -2.01 23.43 0.23
C PRO A 63 -2.10 24.08 -1.15
N THR A 64 -1.51 25.26 -1.30
CA THR A 64 -1.47 26.01 -2.54
C THR A 64 -0.05 26.34 -2.94
N LEU A 65 0.23 26.27 -4.24
CA LEU A 65 1.50 26.65 -4.83
C LEU A 65 1.20 27.67 -5.94
N TYR A 66 1.68 28.91 -5.81
CA TYR A 66 1.37 30.01 -6.75
C TYR A 66 -0.14 30.13 -7.03
N HIS A 67 -0.97 30.10 -5.99
CA HIS A 67 -2.45 30.12 -6.05
C HIS A 67 -3.09 28.88 -6.67
N VAL A 68 -2.33 27.86 -7.08
CA VAL A 68 -2.88 26.60 -7.56
C VAL A 68 -3.05 25.63 -6.39
N PRO A 69 -4.30 25.19 -6.08
CA PRO A 69 -4.54 24.26 -4.99
C PRO A 69 -4.10 22.84 -5.35
N TYR A 70 -3.68 22.09 -4.34
CA TYR A 70 -3.37 20.68 -4.49
C TYR A 70 -4.66 19.84 -4.48
N LEU A 71 -5.04 19.31 -5.64
CA LEU A 71 -6.28 18.52 -5.83
C LEU A 71 -6.04 17.06 -6.23
N ASN A 72 -4.80 16.60 -6.36
CA ASN A 72 -4.49 15.25 -6.84
C ASN A 72 -4.92 14.15 -5.83
N SER A 73 -4.78 14.44 -4.53
CA SER A 73 -5.23 13.58 -3.44
C SER A 73 -5.48 14.44 -2.20
N SER A 74 -5.79 13.82 -1.05
CA SER A 74 -5.78 14.59 0.20
C SER A 74 -4.34 15.05 0.52
N PRO A 75 -4.18 16.12 1.30
CA PRO A 75 -2.84 16.64 1.63
C PRO A 75 -2.08 15.80 2.67
N PHE A 76 -2.55 14.63 3.02
CA PHE A 76 -1.98 13.76 4.07
C PHE A 76 -0.48 13.50 3.90
N TYR A 77 -0.05 13.14 2.67
CA TYR A 77 1.37 12.94 2.39
C TYR A 77 2.18 14.23 2.59
N LEU A 78 1.63 15.36 2.14
CA LEU A 78 2.28 16.66 2.27
C LEU A 78 2.42 17.07 3.75
N TRP A 79 1.43 16.74 4.59
CA TRP A 79 1.52 16.97 6.03
C TRP A 79 2.69 16.22 6.67
N TRP A 80 2.83 14.93 6.35
CA TRP A 80 3.95 14.13 6.85
C TRP A 80 5.29 14.65 6.33
N GLY A 81 5.35 15.08 5.07
CA GLY A 81 6.52 15.73 4.49
C GLY A 81 6.88 17.02 5.23
N ALA A 82 5.89 17.88 5.49
CA ALA A 82 6.08 19.13 6.23
C ALA A 82 6.50 18.89 7.69
N LEU A 83 5.84 17.94 8.38
CA LEU A 83 6.20 17.56 9.75
C LEU A 83 7.62 16.97 9.83
N SER A 84 8.00 16.11 8.88
CA SER A 84 9.36 15.56 8.86
C SER A 84 10.41 16.64 8.63
N GLN A 85 10.14 17.57 7.72
CA GLN A 85 11.02 18.71 7.48
C GLN A 85 11.11 19.61 8.73
N TRP A 86 9.97 19.97 9.31
CA TRP A 86 9.93 20.81 10.50
C TRP A 86 10.71 20.17 11.67
N PHE A 87 10.46 18.87 11.94
CA PHE A 87 11.08 18.16 13.05
C PHE A 87 12.59 17.93 12.83
N LEU A 88 12.96 17.34 11.69
CA LEU A 88 14.35 16.94 11.45
C LEU A 88 15.26 18.13 11.12
N ASN A 89 14.75 19.11 10.41
CA ASN A 89 15.52 20.33 10.14
C ASN A 89 15.62 21.20 11.40
N GLY A 90 14.50 21.42 12.11
CA GLY A 90 14.48 22.28 13.30
C GLY A 90 15.26 21.70 14.49
N LEU A 91 15.19 20.37 14.71
CA LEU A 91 15.83 19.72 15.88
C LEU A 91 17.25 19.24 15.58
N LEU A 92 17.49 18.68 14.39
CA LEU A 92 18.76 18.01 14.06
C LEU A 92 19.60 18.78 13.03
N GLY A 93 19.13 19.90 12.51
CA GLY A 93 19.83 20.69 11.49
C GLY A 93 19.98 19.97 10.14
N ILE A 94 19.20 18.90 9.91
CA ILE A 94 19.22 18.13 8.66
C ILE A 94 18.68 18.99 7.52
N SER A 95 19.30 18.92 6.34
CA SER A 95 18.82 19.70 5.20
C SER A 95 17.33 19.42 4.92
N PRO A 96 16.51 20.45 4.62
CA PRO A 96 15.05 20.30 4.47
C PRO A 96 14.65 19.22 3.47
N ARG A 97 15.36 19.13 2.35
CA ARG A 97 15.13 18.11 1.32
C ARG A 97 15.41 16.71 1.85
N PHE A 98 16.55 16.53 2.51
CA PHE A 98 16.94 15.23 3.04
C PHE A 98 16.00 14.76 4.16
N ALA A 99 15.43 15.67 4.93
CA ALA A 99 14.41 15.34 5.94
C ALA A 99 13.17 14.65 5.31
N VAL A 100 12.70 15.15 4.16
CA VAL A 100 11.57 14.52 3.42
C VAL A 100 11.99 13.19 2.79
N GLN A 101 13.22 13.07 2.32
CA GLN A 101 13.76 11.80 1.81
C GLN A 101 13.89 10.75 2.90
N LEU A 102 14.30 11.13 4.12
CA LEU A 102 14.34 10.25 5.27
C LEU A 102 12.94 9.71 5.66
N LEU A 103 11.88 10.51 5.49
CA LEU A 103 10.51 10.02 5.68
C LEU A 103 10.21 8.86 4.73
N THR A 104 10.56 8.98 3.46
CA THR A 104 10.42 7.90 2.47
C THR A 104 11.17 6.64 2.91
N LEU A 105 12.42 6.79 3.38
CA LEU A 105 13.23 5.69 3.88
C LEU A 105 12.58 4.98 5.07
N MET A 106 12.07 5.75 6.05
CA MET A 106 11.38 5.20 7.22
C MET A 106 10.12 4.42 6.80
N VAL A 107 9.29 5.00 5.94
CA VAL A 107 8.06 4.37 5.47
C VAL A 107 8.36 3.09 4.68
N MET A 108 9.37 3.09 3.81
CA MET A 108 9.78 1.90 3.05
C MET A 108 10.35 0.81 3.97
N SER A 109 11.09 1.18 5.02
CA SER A 109 11.57 0.23 6.04
C SER A 109 10.41 -0.48 6.74
N ILE A 110 9.37 0.27 7.12
CA ILE A 110 8.15 -0.27 7.71
C ILE A 110 7.43 -1.18 6.71
N ASN A 111 7.36 -0.81 5.43
CA ASN A 111 6.78 -1.64 4.38
C ASN A 111 7.47 -3.01 4.28
N PHE A 112 8.79 -3.04 4.22
CA PHE A 112 9.53 -4.30 4.15
C PHE A 112 9.31 -5.16 5.38
N LEU A 113 9.25 -4.55 6.58
CA LEU A 113 8.94 -5.26 7.81
C LEU A 113 7.53 -5.88 7.75
N LEU A 114 6.51 -5.08 7.44
CA LEU A 114 5.11 -5.53 7.43
C LEU A 114 4.86 -6.58 6.36
N LEU A 115 5.38 -6.41 5.14
CA LEU A 115 5.25 -7.39 4.06
C LEU A 115 6.01 -8.68 4.37
N GLY A 116 7.17 -8.60 5.00
CA GLY A 116 7.90 -9.76 5.50
C GLY A 116 7.11 -10.53 6.57
N LEU A 117 6.48 -9.80 7.51
CA LEU A 117 5.62 -10.39 8.53
C LEU A 117 4.33 -10.96 7.95
N ALA A 118 3.73 -10.33 6.93
CA ALA A 118 2.58 -10.84 6.21
C ALA A 118 2.90 -12.13 5.46
N GLY A 119 4.01 -12.16 4.70
CA GLY A 119 4.49 -13.35 4.01
C GLY A 119 4.74 -14.52 4.95
N ARG A 120 5.32 -14.23 6.14
CA ARG A 120 5.46 -15.22 7.21
C ARG A 120 4.11 -15.71 7.75
N GLY A 121 3.14 -14.80 7.88
CA GLY A 121 1.81 -15.13 8.38
C GLY A 121 1.01 -16.03 7.44
N PHE A 122 1.09 -15.78 6.13
CA PHE A 122 0.36 -16.54 5.10
C PHE A 122 1.02 -17.87 4.74
N LEU A 123 2.34 -17.87 4.54
CA LEU A 123 3.05 -18.96 3.86
C LEU A 123 4.08 -19.67 4.77
N GLY A 124 4.27 -19.19 6.00
CA GLY A 124 5.17 -19.80 6.95
C GLY A 124 6.52 -19.06 7.13
N PHE A 125 7.31 -19.56 8.07
CA PHE A 125 8.43 -18.84 8.67
C PHE A 125 9.50 -18.35 7.68
N ARG A 126 9.89 -19.18 6.70
CA ARG A 126 10.93 -18.83 5.71
C ARG A 126 10.42 -17.87 4.63
N GLN A 127 9.13 -17.89 4.37
CA GLN A 127 8.53 -17.15 3.25
C GLN A 127 8.54 -15.63 3.46
N GLY A 128 8.56 -15.16 4.72
CA GLY A 128 8.70 -13.74 4.99
C GLY A 128 9.97 -13.13 4.39
N ARG A 129 11.09 -13.85 4.44
CA ARG A 129 12.36 -13.39 3.83
C ARG A 129 12.30 -13.41 2.31
N VAL A 130 11.72 -14.46 1.75
CA VAL A 130 11.52 -14.57 0.30
C VAL A 130 10.65 -13.42 -0.20
N THR A 131 9.57 -13.08 0.51
CA THR A 131 8.72 -11.95 0.17
C THR A 131 9.50 -10.64 0.09
N VAL A 132 10.30 -10.32 1.12
CA VAL A 132 11.10 -9.10 1.13
C VAL A 132 12.14 -9.10 0.01
N SER A 133 12.82 -10.22 -0.24
CA SER A 133 13.81 -10.33 -1.34
C SER A 133 13.18 -10.13 -2.71
N ILE A 134 11.97 -10.66 -2.94
CA ILE A 134 11.22 -10.46 -4.20
C ILE A 134 10.86 -8.98 -4.36
N ILE A 135 10.36 -8.34 -3.31
CA ILE A 135 9.94 -6.94 -3.34
C ILE A 135 11.11 -6.02 -3.62
N ILE A 136 12.26 -6.23 -2.96
CA ILE A 136 13.50 -5.48 -3.22
C ILE A 136 13.94 -5.60 -4.68
N GLY A 137 13.74 -6.78 -5.29
CA GLY A 137 14.09 -7.03 -6.68
C GLY A 137 13.10 -6.49 -7.71
N CYS A 138 11.91 -6.03 -7.31
CA CYS A 138 10.93 -5.49 -8.25
C CYS A 138 11.36 -4.13 -8.80
N ILE A 139 11.44 -3.99 -10.11
CA ILE A 139 11.88 -2.75 -10.79
C ILE A 139 11.01 -1.56 -10.37
N GLY A 140 9.70 -1.74 -10.25
CA GLY A 140 8.79 -0.68 -9.79
C GLY A 140 9.16 -0.16 -8.41
N ILE A 141 9.52 -1.04 -7.48
CA ILE A 141 9.93 -0.65 -6.13
C ILE A 141 11.31 0.02 -6.14
N VAL A 142 12.23 -0.45 -6.99
CA VAL A 142 13.54 0.19 -7.17
C VAL A 142 13.40 1.64 -7.64
N ILE A 143 12.48 1.90 -8.57
CA ILE A 143 12.28 3.24 -9.11
C ILE A 143 11.46 4.12 -8.15
N LEU A 144 10.31 3.63 -7.68
CA LEU A 144 9.32 4.43 -6.96
C LEU A 144 9.58 4.50 -5.46
N GLY A 145 10.24 3.50 -4.89
CA GLY A 145 10.52 3.41 -3.46
C GLY A 145 11.55 4.42 -2.94
N HIS A 146 12.30 5.06 -3.82
CA HIS A 146 13.33 6.03 -3.47
C HIS A 146 12.95 7.48 -3.79
N GLN A 147 11.75 7.72 -4.31
CA GLN A 147 11.30 9.03 -4.75
C GLN A 147 10.49 9.74 -3.65
N ILE A 148 10.51 11.07 -3.65
CA ILE A 148 9.58 11.90 -2.89
C ILE A 148 8.22 11.77 -3.59
N SER A 149 7.40 10.83 -3.11
CA SER A 149 6.08 10.55 -3.68
C SER A 149 5.13 9.97 -2.62
N PRO A 150 3.82 10.03 -2.83
CA PRO A 150 2.85 9.39 -1.96
C PRO A 150 2.84 7.84 -2.07
N LEU A 151 3.47 7.25 -3.10
CA LEU A 151 3.44 5.80 -3.37
C LEU A 151 3.98 4.92 -2.24
N PRO A 152 5.06 5.26 -1.51
CA PRO A 152 5.48 4.52 -0.32
C PRO A 152 4.40 4.43 0.77
N PHE A 153 3.58 5.46 0.93
CA PHE A 153 2.45 5.46 1.87
C PHE A 153 1.27 4.61 1.34
N LEU A 154 1.03 4.60 0.03
CA LEU A 154 0.08 3.67 -0.56
C LEU A 154 0.52 2.22 -0.32
N LEU A 155 1.80 1.92 -0.56
CA LEU A 155 2.35 0.61 -0.25
C LEU A 155 2.23 0.29 1.24
N LEU A 156 2.34 1.30 2.13
CA LEU A 156 2.14 1.13 3.58
C LEU A 156 0.70 0.69 3.89
N SER A 157 -0.29 1.31 3.26
CA SER A 157 -1.68 0.88 3.38
C SER A 157 -1.85 -0.59 2.98
N LEU A 158 -1.32 -1.00 1.82
CA LEU A 158 -1.38 -2.37 1.32
C LEU A 158 -0.60 -3.35 2.21
N SER A 159 0.51 -2.89 2.79
CA SER A 159 1.34 -3.68 3.72
C SER A 159 0.61 -3.94 5.03
N ILE A 160 -0.02 -2.91 5.61
CA ILE A 160 -0.85 -3.02 6.82
C ILE A 160 -2.04 -3.95 6.53
N TYR A 161 -2.75 -3.73 5.43
CA TYR A 161 -3.86 -4.56 4.98
C TYR A 161 -3.46 -6.05 4.92
N SER A 162 -2.39 -6.36 4.20
CA SER A 162 -1.88 -7.73 4.05
C SER A 162 -1.46 -8.34 5.39
N TYR A 163 -0.81 -7.54 6.24
CA TYR A 163 -0.37 -7.99 7.56
C TYR A 163 -1.54 -8.33 8.47
N VAL A 164 -2.56 -7.48 8.53
CA VAL A 164 -3.76 -7.75 9.33
C VAL A 164 -4.47 -9.01 8.83
N LEU A 165 -4.70 -9.16 7.54
CA LEU A 165 -5.34 -10.35 6.98
C LEU A 165 -4.56 -11.62 7.28
N SER A 166 -3.22 -11.56 7.36
CA SER A 166 -2.40 -12.71 7.71
C SER A 166 -2.52 -13.13 9.19
N ARG A 167 -3.00 -12.23 10.06
CA ARG A 167 -2.97 -12.39 11.51
C ARG A 167 -4.31 -12.15 12.21
N TYR A 168 -5.37 -11.71 11.52
CA TYR A 168 -6.63 -11.30 12.14
C TYR A 168 -7.19 -12.30 13.12
N HIS A 169 -7.07 -13.61 12.85
CA HIS A 169 -7.57 -14.68 13.71
C HIS A 169 -6.81 -14.85 15.05
N LYS A 170 -5.62 -14.22 15.16
CA LYS A 170 -4.80 -14.24 16.38
C LYS A 170 -4.94 -12.95 17.19
N TRP A 171 -5.56 -11.93 16.61
CA TRP A 171 -5.69 -10.62 17.23
C TRP A 171 -7.07 -10.43 17.84
N PRO A 172 -7.19 -9.59 18.88
CA PRO A 172 -8.49 -9.10 19.34
C PRO A 172 -9.22 -8.42 18.19
N ILE A 173 -10.54 -8.62 18.12
CA ILE A 173 -11.40 -8.07 17.06
C ILE A 173 -11.20 -6.56 16.92
N LEU A 174 -11.15 -5.84 18.05
CA LEU A 174 -10.98 -4.39 18.06
C LEU A 174 -9.63 -3.98 17.43
N ALA A 175 -8.53 -4.63 17.80
CA ALA A 175 -7.21 -4.31 17.26
C ALA A 175 -7.11 -4.63 15.77
N ALA A 176 -7.61 -5.81 15.34
CA ALA A 176 -7.62 -6.20 13.94
C ALA A 176 -8.49 -5.26 13.10
N GLY A 177 -9.70 -4.93 13.57
CA GLY A 177 -10.63 -4.04 12.88
C GLY A 177 -10.12 -2.59 12.82
N PHE A 178 -9.59 -2.05 13.93
CA PHE A 178 -8.97 -0.72 13.94
C PHE A 178 -7.84 -0.64 12.91
N THR A 179 -6.90 -1.59 12.94
CA THR A 179 -5.75 -1.57 12.02
C THR A 179 -6.17 -1.74 10.56
N LEU A 180 -7.20 -2.55 10.28
CA LEU A 180 -7.78 -2.69 8.95
C LEU A 180 -8.45 -1.39 8.49
N GLY A 181 -9.22 -0.75 9.37
CA GLY A 181 -9.86 0.55 9.09
C GLY A 181 -8.85 1.66 8.83
N VAL A 182 -7.73 1.68 9.57
CA VAL A 182 -6.61 2.59 9.34
C VAL A 182 -5.96 2.32 7.97
N ALA A 183 -5.79 1.05 7.57
CA ALA A 183 -5.27 0.72 6.24
C ALA A 183 -6.17 1.28 5.13
N TRP A 184 -7.48 1.12 5.23
CA TRP A 184 -8.43 1.70 4.27
C TRP A 184 -8.41 3.24 4.26
N ALA A 185 -8.35 3.86 5.45
CA ALA A 185 -8.26 5.31 5.56
C ALA A 185 -6.97 5.85 4.93
N LEU A 186 -5.85 5.19 5.14
CA LEU A 186 -4.57 5.55 4.53
C LEU A 186 -4.63 5.42 3.00
N ALA A 187 -5.26 4.35 2.48
CA ALA A 187 -5.50 4.21 1.04
C ALA A 187 -6.33 5.36 0.48
N PHE A 188 -7.40 5.77 1.19
CA PHE A 188 -8.23 6.93 0.82
C PHE A 188 -7.40 8.21 0.77
N TYR A 189 -6.64 8.49 1.80
CA TYR A 189 -5.85 9.71 1.90
C TYR A 189 -4.77 9.83 0.83
N ILE A 190 -4.25 8.71 0.31
CA ILE A 190 -3.15 8.70 -0.66
C ILE A 190 -3.63 8.54 -2.09
N ALA A 191 -4.61 7.65 -2.32
CA ALA A 191 -5.02 7.23 -3.67
C ALA A 191 -6.51 7.40 -3.94
N ASN A 192 -7.20 8.15 -3.08
CA ASN A 192 -8.61 8.48 -3.20
C ASN A 192 -9.56 7.26 -3.19
N PHE A 193 -10.78 7.44 -3.70
CA PHE A 193 -11.84 6.42 -3.66
C PHE A 193 -11.51 5.10 -4.38
N PRO A 194 -10.92 5.10 -5.59
CA PRO A 194 -10.77 3.87 -6.34
C PRO A 194 -10.06 2.76 -5.58
N ILE A 195 -8.90 3.04 -4.99
CA ILE A 195 -8.12 2.02 -4.24
C ILE A 195 -8.85 1.56 -2.98
N VAL A 196 -9.56 2.45 -2.31
CA VAL A 196 -10.37 2.08 -1.14
C VAL A 196 -11.47 1.12 -1.54
N PHE A 197 -12.22 1.42 -2.60
CA PHE A 197 -13.25 0.52 -3.11
C PHE A 197 -12.68 -0.85 -3.45
N PHE A 198 -11.51 -0.88 -4.10
CA PHE A 198 -10.81 -2.12 -4.38
C PHE A 198 -10.54 -2.92 -3.09
N LEU A 199 -9.96 -2.30 -2.06
CA LEU A 199 -9.62 -2.98 -0.80
C LEU A 199 -10.87 -3.43 -0.03
N VAL A 200 -11.91 -2.61 0.01
CA VAL A 200 -13.18 -2.93 0.69
C VAL A 200 -13.89 -4.09 -0.04
N ILE A 201 -14.04 -4.00 -1.36
CA ILE A 201 -14.67 -5.05 -2.15
C ILE A 201 -13.87 -6.36 -2.04
N LEU A 202 -12.55 -6.29 -2.10
CA LEU A 202 -11.69 -7.45 -1.90
C LEU A 202 -11.94 -8.09 -0.52
N SER A 203 -12.05 -7.27 0.55
CA SER A 203 -12.34 -7.76 1.89
C SER A 203 -13.72 -8.43 2.00
N LEU A 204 -14.72 -7.90 1.28
CA LEU A 204 -16.07 -8.49 1.21
C LEU A 204 -16.08 -9.77 0.38
N LEU A 205 -15.34 -9.83 -0.74
CA LEU A 205 -15.22 -11.03 -1.57
C LEU A 205 -14.62 -12.22 -0.81
N LEU A 206 -13.76 -11.97 0.17
CA LEU A 206 -13.23 -13.04 1.01
C LEU A 206 -14.33 -13.79 1.78
N LEU A 207 -15.47 -13.15 2.08
CA LEU A 207 -16.61 -13.81 2.71
C LEU A 207 -17.23 -14.91 1.84
N ALA A 208 -16.97 -14.94 0.54
CA ALA A 208 -17.41 -16.01 -0.34
C ALA A 208 -16.71 -17.37 -0.05
N HIS A 209 -15.58 -17.35 0.64
CA HIS A 209 -14.86 -18.57 1.01
C HIS A 209 -15.20 -19.00 2.44
N GLN A 210 -15.58 -20.28 2.65
CA GLN A 210 -16.06 -20.80 3.94
C GLN A 210 -15.11 -20.53 5.13
N GLN A 211 -13.79 -20.58 4.92
CA GLN A 211 -12.82 -20.35 5.99
C GLN A 211 -12.67 -18.87 6.37
N TRP A 212 -13.04 -17.93 5.48
CA TRP A 212 -13.10 -16.50 5.76
C TRP A 212 -14.48 -16.10 6.30
N CYS A 213 -15.56 -16.78 5.91
CA CYS A 213 -16.91 -16.51 6.37
C CYS A 213 -17.13 -17.01 7.81
N ASN A 214 -16.52 -16.34 8.77
CA ASN A 214 -16.65 -16.65 10.19
C ASN A 214 -17.01 -15.37 10.99
N ARG A 215 -17.66 -15.59 12.15
CA ARG A 215 -18.12 -14.48 13.00
C ARG A 215 -16.99 -13.51 13.38
N HIS A 216 -15.80 -14.02 13.64
CA HIS A 216 -14.65 -13.18 14.01
C HIS A 216 -14.29 -12.21 12.88
N TYR A 217 -14.19 -12.70 11.63
CA TYR A 217 -13.85 -11.84 10.49
C TYR A 217 -14.94 -10.82 10.17
N ILE A 218 -16.22 -11.21 10.26
CA ILE A 218 -17.36 -10.28 10.06
C ILE A 218 -17.28 -9.15 11.09
N LEU A 219 -17.05 -9.46 12.37
CA LEU A 219 -16.88 -8.44 13.40
C LEU A 219 -15.67 -7.56 13.17
N VAL A 220 -14.55 -8.11 12.69
CA VAL A 220 -13.37 -7.33 12.28
C VAL A 220 -13.72 -6.33 11.17
N LEU A 221 -14.50 -6.75 10.17
CA LEU A 221 -14.95 -5.84 9.10
C LEU A 221 -15.87 -4.73 9.63
N LEU A 222 -16.82 -5.06 10.49
CA LEU A 222 -17.71 -4.06 11.10
C LEU A 222 -16.94 -3.01 11.90
N VAL A 223 -15.96 -3.46 12.71
CA VAL A 223 -15.07 -2.57 13.45
C VAL A 223 -14.21 -1.75 12.49
N ALA A 224 -13.71 -2.34 11.40
CA ALA A 224 -12.94 -1.62 10.40
C ALA A 224 -13.75 -0.48 9.77
N PHE A 225 -15.01 -0.70 9.40
CA PHE A 225 -15.90 0.36 8.93
C PHE A 225 -16.16 1.43 9.99
N ALA A 226 -16.37 1.01 11.25
CA ALA A 226 -16.62 1.93 12.36
C ALA A 226 -15.44 2.90 12.61
N PHE A 227 -14.22 2.51 12.33
CA PHE A 227 -13.04 3.39 12.41
C PHE A 227 -12.73 4.11 11.09
N PHE A 228 -12.91 3.45 9.96
CA PHE A 228 -12.65 4.03 8.64
C PHE A 228 -13.51 5.27 8.37
N LEU A 229 -14.84 5.16 8.58
CA LEU A 229 -15.77 6.25 8.26
C LEU A 229 -15.47 7.54 9.04
N PRO A 230 -15.29 7.55 10.36
CA PRO A 230 -14.90 8.75 11.09
C PRO A 230 -13.56 9.34 10.61
N LEU A 231 -12.55 8.49 10.35
CA LEU A 231 -11.24 8.97 9.91
C LEU A 231 -11.33 9.77 8.60
N ILE A 232 -12.06 9.28 7.60
CA ILE A 232 -12.20 10.02 6.33
C ILE A 232 -13.14 11.23 6.48
N SER A 233 -14.18 11.13 7.32
CA SER A 233 -15.14 12.21 7.51
C SER A 233 -14.54 13.44 8.18
N LEU A 234 -13.47 13.29 8.97
CA LEU A 234 -12.75 14.40 9.59
C LEU A 234 -12.20 15.38 8.53
N TRP A 235 -11.46 14.86 7.55
CA TRP A 235 -10.90 15.72 6.50
C TRP A 235 -11.97 16.24 5.55
N ILE A 236 -12.90 15.39 5.10
CA ILE A 236 -14.01 15.80 4.23
C ILE A 236 -14.86 16.86 4.91
N GLY A 237 -15.16 16.69 6.20
CA GLY A 237 -15.92 17.64 7.00
C GLY A 237 -15.21 18.98 7.13
N ALA A 238 -13.92 18.97 7.44
CA ALA A 238 -13.11 20.17 7.51
C ALA A 238 -13.07 20.93 6.16
N MET A 239 -12.85 20.19 5.05
CA MET A 239 -12.88 20.75 3.70
C MET A 239 -14.26 21.31 3.33
N ARG A 240 -15.33 20.62 3.73
CA ARG A 240 -16.71 21.09 3.47
C ARG A 240 -17.00 22.43 4.14
N ILE A 241 -16.51 22.62 5.37
CA ILE A 241 -16.72 23.84 6.13
C ILE A 241 -15.87 25.00 5.57
N SER A 242 -14.57 24.74 5.32
CA SER A 242 -13.61 25.79 4.98
C SER A 242 -13.53 26.07 3.48
N TYR A 243 -13.66 25.05 2.64
CA TYR A 243 -13.40 25.14 1.18
C TYR A 243 -14.41 24.32 0.35
N PRO A 244 -15.73 24.59 0.42
CA PRO A 244 -16.75 23.74 -0.21
C PRO A 244 -16.61 23.62 -1.73
N LEU A 245 -16.23 24.70 -2.42
CA LEU A 245 -16.00 24.69 -3.87
C LEU A 245 -14.83 23.77 -4.26
N TYR A 246 -13.73 23.85 -3.53
CA TYR A 246 -12.57 22.99 -3.81
C TYR A 246 -12.81 21.52 -3.45
N LEU A 247 -13.63 21.26 -2.43
CA LEU A 247 -14.06 19.91 -2.13
C LEU A 247 -14.88 19.33 -3.30
N HIS A 248 -15.81 20.11 -3.86
CA HIS A 248 -16.58 19.68 -5.04
C HIS A 248 -15.66 19.38 -6.24
N LEU A 249 -14.72 20.28 -6.56
CA LEU A 249 -13.74 20.07 -7.61
C LEU A 249 -12.91 18.80 -7.36
N TRP A 250 -12.46 18.60 -6.12
CA TRP A 250 -11.70 17.41 -5.74
C TRP A 250 -12.53 16.13 -5.93
N PHE A 251 -13.82 16.12 -5.56
CA PHE A 251 -14.71 14.98 -5.82
C PHE A 251 -14.86 14.70 -7.30
N VAL A 252 -15.11 15.70 -8.11
CA VAL A 252 -15.24 15.54 -9.57
C VAL A 252 -13.96 14.95 -10.18
N THR A 253 -12.79 15.42 -9.73
CA THR A 253 -11.50 14.96 -10.26
C THR A 253 -11.13 13.56 -9.79
N ASN A 254 -11.47 13.19 -8.53
CA ASN A 254 -10.93 12.00 -7.87
C ASN A 254 -11.96 10.89 -7.60
N SER A 255 -13.25 11.09 -7.92
CA SER A 255 -14.29 10.07 -7.68
C SER A 255 -14.12 8.82 -8.54
N GLY A 256 -13.39 8.92 -9.64
CA GLY A 256 -13.23 7.82 -10.59
C GLY A 256 -14.49 7.51 -11.41
N PHE A 257 -15.66 8.05 -11.03
CA PHE A 257 -16.93 7.77 -11.72
C PHE A 257 -16.93 8.20 -13.18
N ILE A 258 -16.13 9.20 -13.54
CA ILE A 258 -16.01 9.70 -14.92
C ILE A 258 -15.32 8.66 -15.82
N TYR A 259 -14.52 7.76 -15.26
CA TYR A 259 -13.75 6.76 -16.00
C TYR A 259 -14.44 5.38 -16.09
N PHE A 260 -15.59 5.20 -15.43
CA PHE A 260 -16.26 3.89 -15.35
C PHE A 260 -16.99 3.46 -16.64
N LEU A 261 -17.06 4.30 -17.67
CA LEU A 261 -17.68 3.97 -18.96
C LEU A 261 -16.77 4.31 -20.16
N PRO A 262 -15.56 3.74 -20.25
CA PRO A 262 -14.78 3.88 -21.47
C PRO A 262 -15.44 3.10 -22.60
N SER A 263 -15.39 3.62 -23.83
CA SER A 263 -15.76 2.85 -25.01
C SER A 263 -14.87 1.61 -25.15
N LEU A 264 -15.38 0.48 -25.60
CA LEU A 264 -14.65 -0.79 -25.75
C LEU A 264 -13.25 -0.67 -26.39
N PRO A 265 -13.04 0.14 -27.46
CA PRO A 265 -11.69 0.34 -28.01
C PRO A 265 -10.71 1.02 -27.04
N LYS A 266 -11.20 1.98 -26.24
CA LYS A 266 -10.38 2.63 -25.21
C LYS A 266 -10.02 1.67 -24.08
N LEU A 267 -10.97 0.80 -23.71
CA LEU A 267 -10.74 -0.24 -22.69
C LEU A 267 -9.62 -1.19 -23.13
N ALA A 268 -9.64 -1.66 -24.39
CA ALA A 268 -8.61 -2.55 -24.92
C ALA A 268 -7.22 -1.87 -24.98
N ALA A 269 -7.17 -0.60 -25.37
CA ALA A 269 -5.93 0.17 -25.40
C ALA A 269 -5.37 0.39 -23.99
N HIS A 270 -6.22 0.69 -23.01
CA HIS A 270 -5.85 0.82 -21.60
C HIS A 270 -5.34 -0.52 -21.04
N ALA A 271 -6.07 -1.62 -21.28
CA ALA A 271 -5.65 -2.96 -20.84
C ALA A 271 -4.26 -3.31 -21.37
N PHE A 272 -3.99 -3.10 -22.66
CA PHE A 272 -2.68 -3.35 -23.25
C PHE A 272 -1.58 -2.48 -22.63
N TYR A 273 -1.85 -1.20 -22.41
CA TYR A 273 -0.93 -0.28 -21.75
C TYR A 273 -0.57 -0.78 -20.33
N TYR A 274 -1.56 -1.16 -19.52
CA TYR A 274 -1.33 -1.63 -18.17
C TYR A 274 -0.63 -2.99 -18.14
N VAL A 275 -1.00 -3.94 -18.98
CA VAL A 275 -0.32 -5.24 -19.06
C VAL A 275 1.15 -5.06 -19.43
N LYS A 276 1.45 -4.20 -20.40
CA LYS A 276 2.84 -3.89 -20.80
C LYS A 276 3.63 -3.27 -19.65
N ASN A 277 3.07 -2.28 -18.96
CA ASN A 277 3.75 -1.60 -17.86
C ASN A 277 3.87 -2.48 -16.62
N LEU A 278 2.81 -3.23 -16.27
CA LEU A 278 2.82 -4.13 -15.12
C LEU A 278 3.88 -5.21 -15.29
N SER A 279 4.04 -5.77 -16.49
CA SER A 279 5.07 -6.78 -16.77
C SER A 279 6.47 -6.25 -16.53
N TRP A 280 6.71 -4.97 -16.78
CA TRP A 280 7.98 -4.32 -16.53
C TRP A 280 8.17 -3.97 -15.04
N TYR A 281 7.22 -3.25 -14.45
CA TYR A 281 7.34 -2.78 -13.07
C TYR A 281 7.28 -3.90 -12.02
N ALA A 282 6.49 -4.95 -12.27
CA ALA A 282 6.37 -6.10 -11.39
C ALA A 282 7.39 -7.22 -11.67
N PHE A 283 8.34 -7.02 -12.61
CA PHE A 283 9.43 -7.97 -12.84
C PHE A 283 10.38 -7.97 -11.62
N PRO A 284 10.84 -9.15 -11.12
CA PRO A 284 10.55 -10.52 -11.57
C PRO A 284 9.35 -11.18 -10.86
N ALA A 285 8.62 -10.47 -9.99
CA ALA A 285 7.61 -11.05 -9.12
C ALA A 285 6.47 -11.75 -9.89
N TRP A 286 6.00 -11.20 -11.01
CA TRP A 286 4.92 -11.78 -11.80
C TRP A 286 5.30 -13.14 -12.42
N ILE A 287 6.55 -13.33 -12.83
CA ILE A 287 7.03 -14.63 -13.33
C ILE A 287 6.97 -15.67 -12.22
N LEU A 288 7.46 -15.31 -11.03
CA LEU A 288 7.42 -16.18 -9.87
C LEU A 288 5.98 -16.51 -9.46
N ALA A 289 5.07 -15.53 -9.55
CA ALA A 289 3.65 -15.74 -9.28
C ALA A 289 3.02 -16.72 -10.28
N LEU A 290 3.29 -16.60 -11.57
CA LEU A 290 2.80 -17.55 -12.59
C LEU A 290 3.31 -18.97 -12.33
N ILE A 291 4.59 -19.14 -12.04
CA ILE A 291 5.17 -20.45 -11.70
C ILE A 291 4.47 -21.03 -10.45
N ALA A 292 4.23 -20.20 -9.44
CA ALA A 292 3.55 -20.61 -8.23
C ALA A 292 2.10 -21.05 -8.52
N ILE A 293 1.34 -20.28 -9.31
CA ILE A 293 -0.05 -20.60 -9.69
C ILE A 293 -0.10 -21.94 -10.42
N ILE A 294 0.78 -22.18 -11.40
CA ILE A 294 0.82 -23.44 -12.14
C ILE A 294 1.08 -24.64 -11.20
N LYS A 295 2.02 -24.49 -10.25
CA LYS A 295 2.37 -25.56 -9.30
C LYS A 295 1.29 -25.83 -8.25
N VAL A 296 0.50 -24.84 -7.88
CA VAL A 296 -0.41 -24.88 -6.73
C VAL A 296 -1.88 -24.86 -7.18
N LYS A 297 -2.15 -25.03 -8.47
CA LYS A 297 -3.49 -24.95 -9.09
C LYS A 297 -4.59 -25.70 -8.32
N SER A 298 -4.29 -26.89 -7.78
CA SER A 298 -5.26 -27.70 -7.03
C SER A 298 -5.57 -27.14 -5.63
N LEU A 299 -4.73 -26.29 -5.06
CA LEU A 299 -4.91 -25.70 -3.74
C LEU A 299 -5.60 -24.33 -3.76
N LEU A 300 -5.71 -23.70 -4.93
CA LEU A 300 -6.26 -22.35 -5.08
C LEU A 300 -7.66 -22.17 -4.50
N TYR A 301 -8.50 -23.22 -4.58
CA TYR A 301 -9.87 -23.18 -4.06
C TYR A 301 -10.02 -23.82 -2.66
N ARG A 302 -9.02 -24.54 -2.19
CA ARG A 302 -9.11 -25.29 -0.92
C ARG A 302 -8.51 -24.54 0.26
N ASP A 303 -7.47 -23.77 0.03
CA ASP A 303 -6.78 -23.00 1.08
C ASP A 303 -7.16 -21.52 1.03
N LYS A 304 -7.53 -20.97 2.18
CA LYS A 304 -7.97 -19.58 2.34
C LYS A 304 -6.94 -18.55 1.87
N ASN A 305 -5.65 -18.84 2.04
CA ASN A 305 -4.58 -17.91 1.67
C ASN A 305 -4.40 -17.86 0.15
N TYR A 306 -4.50 -19.01 -0.52
CA TYR A 306 -4.46 -19.06 -1.99
C TYR A 306 -5.70 -18.42 -2.60
N PHE A 307 -6.87 -18.58 -1.99
CA PHE A 307 -8.09 -17.88 -2.41
C PHE A 307 -7.90 -16.36 -2.34
N LEU A 308 -7.33 -15.84 -1.25
CA LEU A 308 -6.99 -14.42 -1.11
C LEU A 308 -6.08 -13.95 -2.26
N PHE A 309 -5.00 -14.68 -2.56
CA PHE A 309 -4.08 -14.31 -3.63
C PHE A 309 -4.74 -14.35 -5.02
N CYS A 310 -5.61 -15.31 -5.28
CA CYS A 310 -6.42 -15.33 -6.50
C CYS A 310 -7.32 -14.12 -6.62
N CYS A 311 -8.04 -13.76 -5.55
CA CYS A 311 -8.87 -12.56 -5.52
C CYS A 311 -8.04 -11.30 -5.77
N TRP A 312 -6.86 -11.18 -5.18
CA TRP A 312 -5.93 -10.08 -5.41
C TRP A 312 -5.56 -9.94 -6.90
N ILE A 313 -5.17 -11.06 -7.52
CA ILE A 313 -4.70 -11.05 -8.92
C ILE A 313 -5.88 -10.76 -9.85
N VAL A 314 -6.97 -11.53 -9.76
CA VAL A 314 -8.12 -11.42 -10.66
C VAL A 314 -8.77 -10.04 -10.51
N PHE A 315 -9.08 -9.65 -9.28
CA PHE A 315 -9.76 -8.39 -9.03
C PHE A 315 -8.84 -7.19 -9.27
N GLY A 316 -7.53 -7.33 -9.01
CA GLY A 316 -6.53 -6.32 -9.33
C GLY A 316 -6.43 -6.09 -10.85
N PHE A 317 -6.44 -7.15 -11.66
CA PHE A 317 -6.50 -7.00 -13.12
C PHE A 317 -7.79 -6.33 -13.59
N ILE A 318 -8.96 -6.76 -13.09
CA ILE A 318 -10.25 -6.14 -13.43
C ILE A 318 -10.27 -4.65 -13.07
N TYR A 319 -9.67 -4.31 -11.92
CA TYR A 319 -9.62 -2.93 -11.45
C TYR A 319 -8.72 -2.02 -12.28
N ILE A 320 -7.62 -2.55 -12.82
CA ILE A 320 -6.65 -1.79 -13.63
C ILE A 320 -7.14 -1.56 -15.06
N ILE A 321 -7.95 -2.48 -15.62
CA ILE A 321 -8.55 -2.39 -16.96
C ILE A 321 -9.76 -1.48 -16.96
#